data_a1c71792ad068fb750a55f47fcbecfbe
#
_entry.id   a1c71792ad068fb750a55f47fcbecfbe
#
_cell.length_a   1.000
_cell.length_b   1.000
_cell.length_c   1.000
_cell.angle_alpha   90.00
_cell.angle_beta   90.00
_cell.angle_gamma   90.00
#
_symmetry.space_group_name_H-M   'P 1'
#
loop_
_entity.id
_entity.type
_entity.pdbx_description
1 polymer ?
#
loop_
_entity_poly.entity_id
_entity_poly.type
_entity_poly.pdbx_seq_one_letter_code
_entity_poly.pdbx_strand_id
1 'polypeptide(L)'
;LMSYLILFLFSDGSAKNISAKGQTLSITALEVLTVSPSSRCMRQSDTGPLLRLIDLAFGLFRSPAGTLRVSVAIVYGIICHFTFAAAVLAMMIAMFYGMAETFGRVQAPWSIFANAMLVLQFPVVHSLLLSHRGAWALAKLAPRAFGTTLVTTIYATIASGQLLALFVFWTPSGVIWWEAEGAAFAIICCLYMVSWMLLIWASYDAGAEVQSGALGWMSLVQNIKPVFPNMPTKGLFSVIRQPIYVSFALTTWTVPVWTPDQFCLAIALTTYCLLAPQLKESRFSKRYGAEFETYKRNVPYAVPRICRSKN
;
A
#
# COMPACT_ATOMS: atom_id res chain seq x y z
N LEU A 1 -1.57 -3.01 -0.56
CA LEU A 1 -2.56 -3.22 0.49
C LEU A 1 -2.62 -2.06 1.48
N MET A 2 -1.50 -1.41 1.77
CA MET A 2 -1.31 -0.49 2.88
C MET A 2 -1.78 0.94 2.65
N SER A 3 -1.76 1.48 1.45
CA SER A 3 -1.67 2.94 1.28
C SER A 3 -2.94 3.65 0.81
N TYR A 4 -3.92 2.95 0.23
CA TYR A 4 -5.17 3.60 -0.19
C TYR A 4 -6.01 4.13 0.98
N LEU A 5 -5.76 3.62 2.19
CA LEU A 5 -6.43 4.10 3.38
C LEU A 5 -5.81 5.41 3.92
N ILE A 6 -4.53 5.67 3.66
CA ILE A 6 -3.84 6.90 4.11
C ILE A 6 -4.36 8.16 3.39
N LEU A 7 -4.79 8.01 2.14
CA LEU A 7 -5.37 9.11 1.33
C LEU A 7 -6.52 9.84 2.03
N PHE A 8 -7.25 9.16 2.93
CA PHE A 8 -8.41 9.74 3.60
C PHE A 8 -8.05 10.63 4.80
N LEU A 9 -6.96 10.36 5.49
CA LEU A 9 -6.62 11.04 6.75
C LEU A 9 -6.11 12.47 6.60
N PHE A 10 -5.61 12.83 5.42
CA PHE A 10 -4.97 14.12 5.20
C PHE A 10 -5.77 15.11 4.36
N SER A 11 -6.99 14.75 3.92
CA SER A 11 -7.81 15.58 3.03
C SER A 11 -8.86 16.45 3.75
N ASP A 12 -9.14 16.21 5.02
CA ASP A 12 -10.22 16.93 5.74
C ASP A 12 -9.83 18.30 6.32
N GLY A 13 -8.63 18.79 6.05
CA GLY A 13 -8.11 20.04 6.66
C GLY A 13 -8.21 21.32 5.81
N SER A 14 -8.71 21.30 4.56
CA SER A 14 -8.59 22.53 3.74
C SER A 14 -9.71 22.81 2.72
N ALA A 15 -10.93 22.38 2.96
CA ALA A 15 -12.06 22.70 2.09
C ALA A 15 -13.26 23.26 2.85
N LYS A 16 -13.05 24.30 3.67
CA LYS A 16 -14.14 25.20 4.07
C LYS A 16 -13.70 26.65 3.89
N ASN A 17 -14.48 27.33 3.03
CA ASN A 17 -14.51 28.78 2.77
C ASN A 17 -13.46 29.37 1.84
N ILE A 18 -13.80 29.45 0.55
CA ILE A 18 -13.73 30.72 -0.18
C ILE A 18 -14.96 30.78 -1.10
N SER A 19 -15.98 31.48 -0.63
CA SER A 19 -17.12 31.92 -1.44
C SER A 19 -16.73 33.19 -2.20
N ALA A 20 -17.21 33.25 -3.43
CA ALA A 20 -17.10 34.25 -4.43
C ALA A 20 -17.09 35.73 -3.97
N LYS A 21 -16.19 36.50 -4.53
CA LYS A 21 -16.48 37.88 -5.00
C LYS A 21 -15.62 38.15 -6.25
N GLY A 22 -16.31 38.45 -7.35
CA GLY A 22 -15.69 38.75 -8.63
C GLY A 22 -14.94 40.06 -8.63
N GLN A 23 -13.84 40.08 -9.39
CA GLN A 23 -13.30 41.28 -10.04
C GLN A 23 -12.53 40.85 -11.28
N THR A 24 -13.01 41.33 -12.42
CA THR A 24 -12.36 41.37 -13.72
C THR A 24 -11.13 42.28 -13.66
N LEU A 25 -9.96 41.76 -13.97
CA LEU A 25 -8.78 42.55 -14.29
C LEU A 25 -7.98 41.92 -15.43
N SER A 26 -7.78 42.72 -16.45
CA SER A 26 -7.05 42.43 -17.68
C SER A 26 -5.60 42.01 -17.41
N ILE A 27 -5.16 40.92 -18.02
CA ILE A 27 -3.79 40.41 -17.91
C ILE A 27 -3.04 40.77 -19.18
N THR A 28 -2.07 41.66 -19.04
CA THR A 28 -1.03 41.96 -20.01
C THR A 28 0.13 40.94 -19.85
N ALA A 29 0.65 40.53 -20.98
CA ALA A 29 1.69 39.52 -21.15
C ALA A 29 3.02 39.88 -20.46
N LEU A 30 3.29 39.39 -19.26
CA LEU A 30 4.65 39.24 -18.69
C LEU A 30 4.70 38.34 -17.43
N GLU A 31 4.06 37.18 -17.41
CA GLU A 31 4.16 36.19 -16.28
C GLU A 31 4.45 34.77 -16.75
N VAL A 32 5.54 34.57 -17.50
CA VAL A 32 5.93 33.21 -17.96
C VAL A 32 6.99 32.56 -17.04
N LEU A 33 7.33 33.10 -15.88
CA LEU A 33 8.45 32.58 -15.07
C LEU A 33 8.20 32.31 -13.57
N THR A 34 6.95 32.36 -13.09
CA THR A 34 6.69 31.91 -11.70
C THR A 34 5.54 30.92 -11.66
N VAL A 35 5.87 29.63 -11.85
CA VAL A 35 4.91 28.55 -11.59
C VAL A 35 4.61 28.53 -10.10
N SER A 36 3.40 28.95 -9.74
CA SER A 36 2.90 28.95 -8.37
C SER A 36 2.99 27.54 -7.74
N PRO A 37 3.33 27.42 -6.44
CA PRO A 37 3.34 26.14 -5.73
C PRO A 37 2.03 25.35 -5.84
N SER A 38 0.89 26.04 -5.96
CA SER A 38 -0.43 25.43 -6.12
C SER A 38 -0.63 24.74 -7.47
N SER A 39 -0.10 25.31 -8.56
CA SER A 39 -0.19 24.72 -9.91
C SER A 39 0.72 23.49 -10.07
N ARG A 40 1.84 23.42 -9.34
CA ARG A 40 2.72 22.26 -9.31
C ARG A 40 2.06 21.08 -8.54
N CYS A 41 1.34 21.37 -7.47
CA CYS A 41 0.61 20.39 -6.69
C CYS A 41 -0.54 19.73 -7.50
N MET A 42 -1.33 20.52 -8.24
CA MET A 42 -2.39 20.00 -9.11
C MET A 42 -1.85 19.14 -10.27
N ARG A 43 -0.75 19.57 -10.90
CA ARG A 43 -0.16 18.85 -12.03
C ARG A 43 0.39 17.48 -11.61
N GLN A 44 0.87 17.33 -10.37
CA GLN A 44 1.48 16.08 -9.87
C GLN A 44 0.44 15.00 -9.55
N SER A 45 -0.81 15.35 -9.21
CA SER A 45 -1.87 14.38 -8.92
C SER A 45 -2.40 13.68 -10.18
N ASP A 46 -2.34 14.31 -11.35
CA ASP A 46 -2.91 13.83 -12.61
C ASP A 46 -1.89 13.11 -13.52
N THR A 47 -0.61 13.14 -13.15
CA THR A 47 0.45 12.43 -13.87
C THR A 47 0.38 10.92 -13.63
N GLY A 48 0.74 10.13 -14.63
CA GLY A 48 0.82 8.66 -14.51
C GLY A 48 1.81 8.21 -13.42
N PRO A 49 1.71 6.95 -12.93
CA PRO A 49 2.54 6.43 -11.83
C PRO A 49 4.04 6.62 -12.07
N LEU A 50 4.51 6.36 -13.29
CA LEU A 50 5.92 6.50 -13.66
C LEU A 50 6.43 7.93 -13.50
N LEU A 51 5.70 8.90 -14.04
CA LEU A 51 6.10 10.30 -13.98
C LEU A 51 6.14 10.82 -12.55
N ARG A 52 5.20 10.39 -11.69
CA ARG A 52 5.23 10.75 -10.26
C ARG A 52 6.47 10.21 -9.55
N LEU A 53 6.83 8.95 -9.80
CA LEU A 53 8.05 8.36 -9.24
C LEU A 53 9.31 9.06 -9.73
N ILE A 54 9.37 9.36 -11.03
CA ILE A 54 10.46 10.10 -11.64
C ILE A 54 10.57 11.51 -11.02
N ASP A 55 9.48 12.24 -10.93
CA ASP A 55 9.46 13.59 -10.34
C ASP A 55 9.89 13.58 -8.87
N LEU A 56 9.43 12.59 -8.09
CA LEU A 56 9.85 12.40 -6.71
C LEU A 56 11.35 12.08 -6.61
N ALA A 57 11.87 11.20 -7.47
CA ALA A 57 13.29 10.83 -7.49
C ALA A 57 14.18 11.99 -7.92
N PHE A 58 13.84 12.67 -9.01
CA PHE A 58 14.61 13.85 -9.46
C PHE A 58 14.53 15.02 -8.48
N GLY A 59 13.40 15.15 -7.76
CA GLY A 59 13.24 16.14 -6.71
C GLY A 59 14.25 16.01 -5.57
N LEU A 60 14.75 14.79 -5.30
CA LEU A 60 15.79 14.58 -4.28
C LEU A 60 17.08 15.33 -4.60
N PHE A 61 17.46 15.41 -5.87
CA PHE A 61 18.68 16.11 -6.32
C PHE A 61 18.52 17.64 -6.30
N ARG A 62 17.28 18.15 -6.20
CA ARG A 62 16.95 19.59 -6.13
C ARG A 62 16.52 20.00 -4.72
N SER A 63 16.90 19.22 -3.73
CA SER A 63 16.52 19.44 -2.32
C SER A 63 17.09 20.77 -1.81
N PRO A 64 16.28 21.62 -1.16
CA PRO A 64 16.78 22.82 -0.50
C PRO A 64 17.70 22.45 0.68
N ALA A 65 18.61 23.36 1.07
CA ALA A 65 19.52 23.17 2.19
C ALA A 65 18.75 22.86 3.49
N GLY A 66 19.32 21.99 4.33
CA GLY A 66 18.71 21.59 5.61
C GLY A 66 19.21 20.23 6.10
N THR A 67 20.41 20.19 6.64
CA THR A 67 21.10 18.92 7.04
C THR A 67 20.24 18.07 7.97
N LEU A 68 19.68 18.63 9.03
CA LEU A 68 18.85 17.88 9.99
C LEU A 68 17.62 17.26 9.31
N ARG A 69 16.91 18.03 8.48
CA ARG A 69 15.73 17.55 7.77
C ARG A 69 16.04 16.40 6.83
N VAL A 70 17.12 16.55 6.04
CA VAL A 70 17.57 15.53 5.09
C VAL A 70 18.04 14.27 5.83
N SER A 71 18.83 14.42 6.89
CA SER A 71 19.31 13.28 7.70
C SER A 71 18.14 12.51 8.33
N VAL A 72 17.17 13.21 8.93
CA VAL A 72 15.97 12.57 9.49
C VAL A 72 15.19 11.83 8.38
N ALA A 73 14.98 12.47 7.23
CA ALA A 73 14.25 11.85 6.11
C ALA A 73 14.94 10.56 5.64
N ILE A 74 16.25 10.60 5.44
CA ILE A 74 17.05 9.44 5.00
C ILE A 74 16.99 8.31 6.01
N VAL A 75 17.15 8.59 7.30
CA VAL A 75 17.10 7.57 8.36
C VAL A 75 15.74 6.87 8.36
N TYR A 76 14.63 7.62 8.33
CA TYR A 76 13.29 7.03 8.25
C TYR A 76 13.08 6.26 6.95
N GLY A 77 13.60 6.76 5.82
CA GLY A 77 13.55 6.10 4.53
C GLY A 77 14.28 4.75 4.53
N ILE A 78 15.52 4.71 5.06
CA ILE A 78 16.31 3.47 5.16
C ILE A 78 15.58 2.44 6.02
N ILE A 79 15.13 2.84 7.23
CA ILE A 79 14.41 1.94 8.14
C ILE A 79 13.14 1.40 7.44
N CYS A 80 12.37 2.27 6.78
CA CYS A 80 11.16 1.89 6.09
C CYS A 80 11.42 0.86 4.98
N HIS A 81 12.36 1.15 4.09
CA HIS A 81 12.62 0.27 2.95
C HIS A 81 13.30 -1.02 3.35
N PHE A 82 14.18 -0.99 4.35
CA PHE A 82 14.78 -2.22 4.89
C PHE A 82 13.71 -3.12 5.52
N THR A 83 12.84 -2.56 6.38
CA THR A 83 11.76 -3.34 7.02
C THR A 83 10.77 -3.85 5.98
N PHE A 84 10.45 -3.04 4.96
CA PHE A 84 9.57 -3.44 3.86
C PHE A 84 10.17 -4.58 3.04
N ALA A 85 11.42 -4.48 2.64
CA ALA A 85 12.11 -5.52 1.87
C ALA A 85 12.23 -6.82 2.68
N ALA A 86 12.60 -6.73 3.96
CA ALA A 86 12.68 -7.87 4.87
C ALA A 86 11.30 -8.55 5.04
N ALA A 87 10.22 -7.76 5.19
CA ALA A 87 8.87 -8.31 5.31
C ALA A 87 8.40 -9.03 4.04
N VAL A 88 8.63 -8.42 2.87
CA VAL A 88 8.28 -9.04 1.58
C VAL A 88 9.08 -10.32 1.36
N LEU A 89 10.39 -10.30 1.63
CA LEU A 89 11.24 -11.48 1.48
C LEU A 89 10.83 -12.59 2.45
N ALA A 90 10.59 -12.29 3.72
CA ALA A 90 10.13 -13.26 4.70
C ALA A 90 8.78 -13.86 4.30
N MET A 91 7.85 -13.04 3.80
CA MET A 91 6.55 -13.48 3.31
C MET A 91 6.70 -14.41 2.09
N MET A 92 7.55 -14.04 1.12
CA MET A 92 7.81 -14.88 -0.06
C MET A 92 8.38 -16.25 0.35
N ILE A 93 9.38 -16.25 1.21
CA ILE A 93 10.03 -17.51 1.65
C ILE A 93 9.07 -18.35 2.49
N ALA A 94 8.45 -17.78 3.52
CA ALA A 94 7.58 -18.52 4.42
C ALA A 94 6.39 -19.16 3.70
N MET A 95 5.72 -18.42 2.81
CA MET A 95 4.61 -18.98 2.02
C MET A 95 5.09 -20.01 0.99
N PHE A 96 6.26 -19.82 0.36
CA PHE A 96 6.81 -20.79 -0.58
C PHE A 96 7.00 -22.17 0.08
N TYR A 97 7.49 -22.19 1.31
CA TYR A 97 7.66 -23.41 2.11
C TYR A 97 6.43 -23.75 2.97
N GLY A 98 5.25 -23.23 2.61
CA GLY A 98 4.00 -23.57 3.31
C GLY A 98 4.00 -23.20 4.79
N MET A 99 4.70 -22.15 5.22
CA MET A 99 4.90 -21.76 6.62
C MET A 99 5.66 -22.79 7.49
N ALA A 100 6.27 -23.81 6.90
CA ALA A 100 7.00 -24.84 7.63
C ALA A 100 8.37 -24.35 8.14
N GLU A 101 9.02 -23.45 7.38
CA GLU A 101 10.38 -22.94 7.65
C GLU A 101 10.35 -21.56 8.34
N THR A 102 9.63 -21.47 9.46
CA THR A 102 9.51 -20.25 10.27
C THR A 102 10.15 -20.41 11.65
N PHE A 103 10.40 -19.31 12.37
CA PHE A 103 11.21 -19.33 13.59
C PHE A 103 10.40 -19.41 14.89
N GLY A 104 9.07 -19.39 14.85
CA GLY A 104 8.23 -19.55 16.04
C GLY A 104 8.46 -20.91 16.71
N ARG A 105 8.48 -20.93 18.04
CA ARG A 105 8.77 -22.15 18.86
C ARG A 105 7.86 -22.23 20.09
N VAL A 106 6.61 -21.78 19.93
CA VAL A 106 5.63 -21.84 21.03
C VAL A 106 5.07 -23.27 21.14
N GLN A 107 5.08 -23.84 22.34
CA GLN A 107 4.55 -25.19 22.55
C GLN A 107 3.04 -25.27 22.42
N ALA A 108 2.52 -26.40 21.91
CA ALA A 108 1.09 -26.67 21.89
C ALA A 108 0.52 -26.76 23.33
N PRO A 109 -0.71 -26.31 23.60
CA PRO A 109 -1.66 -25.74 22.62
C PRO A 109 -1.50 -24.23 22.35
N TRP A 110 -0.56 -23.56 23.02
CA TRP A 110 -0.37 -22.11 22.97
C TRP A 110 0.07 -21.58 21.60
N SER A 111 0.65 -22.46 20.76
CA SER A 111 1.04 -22.11 19.39
C SER A 111 -0.15 -21.64 18.54
N ILE A 112 -1.34 -22.24 18.73
CA ILE A 112 -2.55 -21.83 18.01
C ILE A 112 -2.94 -20.40 18.37
N PHE A 113 -2.91 -20.05 19.66
CA PHE A 113 -3.21 -18.70 20.13
C PHE A 113 -2.16 -17.68 19.66
N ALA A 114 -0.88 -18.05 19.71
CA ALA A 114 0.21 -17.22 19.22
C ALA A 114 0.05 -16.89 17.72
N ASN A 115 -0.18 -17.91 16.89
CA ASN A 115 -0.41 -17.76 15.46
C ASN A 115 -1.69 -16.95 15.16
N ALA A 116 -2.78 -17.18 15.90
CA ALA A 116 -3.99 -16.40 15.76
C ALA A 116 -3.74 -14.91 16.10
N MET A 117 -2.97 -14.62 17.15
CA MET A 117 -2.58 -13.25 17.50
C MET A 117 -1.73 -12.60 16.42
N LEU A 118 -0.79 -13.34 15.81
CA LEU A 118 0.02 -12.86 14.68
C LEU A 118 -0.84 -12.51 13.46
N VAL A 119 -1.90 -13.27 13.18
CA VAL A 119 -2.84 -12.94 12.10
C VAL A 119 -3.69 -11.73 12.46
N LEU A 120 -4.28 -11.70 13.68
CA LEU A 120 -5.22 -10.68 14.09
C LEU A 120 -4.57 -9.31 14.31
N GLN A 121 -3.32 -9.26 14.77
CA GLN A 121 -2.62 -8.00 15.02
C GLN A 121 -2.54 -7.12 13.77
N PHE A 122 -2.39 -7.73 12.58
CA PHE A 122 -2.25 -6.96 11.34
C PHE A 122 -3.54 -6.17 11.01
N PRO A 123 -4.73 -6.75 10.81
CA PRO A 123 -5.95 -5.99 10.50
C PRO A 123 -6.36 -5.02 11.63
N VAL A 124 -6.15 -5.39 12.89
CA VAL A 124 -6.54 -4.55 14.04
C VAL A 124 -5.67 -3.31 14.12
N VAL A 125 -4.35 -3.46 14.23
CA VAL A 125 -3.43 -2.32 14.35
C VAL A 125 -3.45 -1.49 13.06
N HIS A 126 -3.49 -2.14 11.91
CA HIS A 126 -3.60 -1.49 10.61
C HIS A 126 -4.84 -0.57 10.55
N SER A 127 -6.00 -1.06 10.97
CA SER A 127 -7.23 -0.26 11.00
C SER A 127 -7.17 0.88 12.00
N LEU A 128 -6.60 0.64 13.19
CA LEU A 128 -6.45 1.66 14.23
C LEU A 128 -5.52 2.80 13.77
N LEU A 129 -4.39 2.47 13.17
CA LEU A 129 -3.43 3.45 12.66
C LEU A 129 -3.99 4.30 11.51
N LEU A 130 -4.97 3.79 10.79
CA LEU A 130 -5.66 4.51 9.72
C LEU A 130 -6.79 5.42 10.20
N SER A 131 -7.05 5.47 11.49
CA SER A 131 -7.96 6.44 12.08
C SER A 131 -7.30 7.82 12.22
N HIS A 132 -8.10 8.87 12.41
CA HIS A 132 -7.58 10.21 12.69
C HIS A 132 -6.67 10.23 13.94
N ARG A 133 -7.04 9.47 14.99
CA ARG A 133 -6.22 9.33 16.20
C ARG A 133 -4.92 8.58 15.92
N GLY A 134 -4.97 7.56 15.05
CA GLY A 134 -3.80 6.82 14.59
C GLY A 134 -2.81 7.70 13.83
N ALA A 135 -3.30 8.51 12.90
CA ALA A 135 -2.44 9.45 12.16
C ALA A 135 -1.73 10.46 13.10
N TRP A 136 -2.42 10.96 14.11
CA TRP A 136 -1.82 11.80 15.13
C TRP A 136 -0.78 11.07 15.97
N ALA A 137 -1.05 9.83 16.36
CA ALA A 137 -0.09 8.99 17.08
C ALA A 137 1.16 8.71 16.23
N LEU A 138 0.99 8.39 14.94
CA LEU A 138 2.10 8.19 14.01
C LEU A 138 2.97 9.44 13.88
N ALA A 139 2.36 10.62 13.77
CA ALA A 139 3.10 11.88 13.68
C ALA A 139 3.97 12.16 14.92
N LYS A 140 3.61 11.61 16.08
CA LYS A 140 4.41 11.73 17.32
C LYS A 140 5.64 10.84 17.36
N LEU A 141 5.72 9.84 16.50
CA LEU A 141 6.89 8.94 16.40
C LEU A 141 8.06 9.57 15.62
N ALA A 142 7.91 10.81 15.17
CA ALA A 142 8.99 11.57 14.54
C ALA A 142 9.16 12.94 15.22
N PRO A 143 10.28 13.64 14.97
CA PRO A 143 10.47 15.00 15.48
C PRO A 143 9.28 15.90 15.11
N ARG A 144 8.81 16.71 16.03
CA ARG A 144 7.57 17.51 15.91
C ARG A 144 7.47 18.31 14.59
N ALA A 145 8.60 18.82 14.11
CA ALA A 145 8.65 19.61 12.88
C ALA A 145 8.37 18.78 11.61
N PHE A 146 8.56 17.45 11.63
CA PHE A 146 8.55 16.57 10.47
C PHE A 146 7.49 15.47 10.54
N GLY A 147 6.86 15.30 11.71
CA GLY A 147 5.98 14.19 12.01
C GLY A 147 4.84 14.04 11.00
N THR A 148 4.16 15.11 10.67
CA THR A 148 3.03 15.10 9.73
C THR A 148 3.44 14.67 8.31
N THR A 149 4.64 15.04 7.86
CA THR A 149 5.16 14.64 6.54
C THR A 149 5.58 13.16 6.51
N LEU A 150 6.10 12.64 7.64
CA LEU A 150 6.59 11.27 7.75
C LEU A 150 5.51 10.23 8.05
N VAL A 151 4.26 10.60 8.27
CA VAL A 151 3.20 9.65 8.68
C VAL A 151 3.08 8.46 7.74
N THR A 152 3.17 8.66 6.41
CA THR A 152 3.10 7.57 5.44
C THR A 152 4.28 6.61 5.55
N THR A 153 5.48 7.14 5.76
CA THR A 153 6.70 6.34 5.94
C THR A 153 6.63 5.53 7.24
N ILE A 154 6.27 6.16 8.35
CA ILE A 154 6.13 5.51 9.66
C ILE A 154 5.05 4.43 9.62
N TYR A 155 3.91 4.74 9.00
CA TYR A 155 2.84 3.77 8.83
C TYR A 155 3.31 2.54 8.03
N ALA A 156 3.99 2.75 6.89
CA ALA A 156 4.53 1.68 6.08
C ALA A 156 5.55 0.84 6.85
N THR A 157 6.40 1.48 7.66
CA THR A 157 7.37 0.79 8.52
C THR A 157 6.68 -0.12 9.54
N ILE A 158 5.67 0.38 10.25
CA ILE A 158 4.94 -0.40 11.25
C ILE A 158 4.21 -1.57 10.61
N ALA A 159 3.50 -1.33 9.51
CA ALA A 159 2.76 -2.38 8.82
C ALA A 159 3.69 -3.45 8.21
N SER A 160 4.86 -3.05 7.72
CA SER A 160 5.90 -3.99 7.29
C SER A 160 6.46 -4.78 8.46
N GLY A 161 6.71 -4.15 9.60
CA GLY A 161 7.13 -4.83 10.83
C GLY A 161 6.11 -5.86 11.31
N GLN A 162 4.81 -5.56 11.18
CA GLN A 162 3.74 -6.49 11.53
C GLN A 162 3.70 -7.72 10.59
N LEU A 163 3.89 -7.52 9.29
CA LEU A 163 4.00 -8.62 8.33
C LEU A 163 5.27 -9.42 8.58
N LEU A 164 6.39 -8.74 8.81
CA LEU A 164 7.64 -9.42 9.16
C LEU A 164 7.46 -10.29 10.39
N ALA A 165 6.83 -9.77 11.44
CA ALA A 165 6.55 -10.53 12.66
C ALA A 165 5.66 -11.76 12.38
N LEU A 166 4.62 -11.62 11.56
CA LEU A 166 3.75 -12.72 11.17
C LEU A 166 4.53 -13.85 10.48
N PHE A 167 5.35 -13.54 9.48
CA PHE A 167 6.03 -14.54 8.67
C PHE A 167 7.33 -15.08 9.27
N VAL A 168 7.93 -14.36 10.22
CA VAL A 168 9.13 -14.82 10.95
C VAL A 168 8.77 -15.62 12.19
N PHE A 169 7.82 -15.16 13.01
CA PHE A 169 7.51 -15.74 14.31
C PHE A 169 6.33 -16.71 14.31
N TRP A 170 5.81 -17.06 13.14
CA TRP A 170 4.83 -18.14 13.04
C TRP A 170 5.39 -19.43 13.61
N THR A 171 4.61 -20.16 14.41
CA THR A 171 5.00 -21.46 14.94
C THR A 171 4.41 -22.56 14.05
N PRO A 172 5.24 -23.29 13.29
CA PRO A 172 4.76 -24.31 12.36
C PRO A 172 4.15 -25.51 13.09
N SER A 173 3.14 -26.12 12.48
CA SER A 173 2.51 -27.35 12.97
C SER A 173 3.41 -28.60 12.84
N GLY A 174 4.42 -28.51 11.96
CA GLY A 174 5.29 -29.64 11.64
C GLY A 174 4.66 -30.70 10.72
N VAL A 175 3.46 -30.40 10.16
CA VAL A 175 2.73 -31.32 9.27
C VAL A 175 2.78 -30.79 7.84
N ILE A 176 3.24 -31.61 6.89
CA ILE A 176 3.17 -31.34 5.46
C ILE A 176 2.08 -32.24 4.88
N TRP A 177 1.05 -31.64 4.25
CA TRP A 177 -0.02 -32.39 3.60
C TRP A 177 0.36 -32.79 2.18
N TRP A 178 1.06 -31.91 1.48
CA TRP A 178 1.43 -32.12 0.10
C TRP A 178 2.59 -31.19 -0.29
N GLU A 179 3.49 -31.72 -1.11
CA GLU A 179 4.58 -30.99 -1.72
C GLU A 179 4.60 -31.28 -3.21
N ALA A 180 4.76 -30.22 -4.01
CA ALA A 180 4.80 -30.33 -5.47
C ALA A 180 6.14 -30.91 -5.93
N GLU A 181 6.08 -31.85 -6.86
CA GLU A 181 7.27 -32.45 -7.47
C GLU A 181 7.23 -32.40 -8.99
N GLY A 182 8.39 -32.56 -9.62
CA GLY A 182 8.55 -32.67 -11.07
C GLY A 182 7.90 -31.51 -11.84
N ALA A 183 7.07 -31.83 -12.82
CA ALA A 183 6.39 -30.84 -13.65
C ALA A 183 5.39 -29.98 -12.87
N ALA A 184 4.71 -30.54 -11.86
CA ALA A 184 3.80 -29.79 -11.01
C ALA A 184 4.53 -28.68 -10.23
N PHE A 185 5.71 -28.98 -9.70
CA PHE A 185 6.55 -27.98 -9.03
C PHE A 185 6.89 -26.82 -9.97
N ALA A 186 7.36 -27.12 -11.19
CA ALA A 186 7.69 -26.06 -12.16
C ALA A 186 6.50 -25.17 -12.50
N ILE A 187 5.31 -25.77 -12.73
CA ILE A 187 4.09 -25.05 -13.03
C ILE A 187 3.68 -24.16 -11.85
N ILE A 188 3.70 -24.67 -10.63
CA ILE A 188 3.30 -23.91 -9.44
C ILE A 188 4.30 -22.79 -9.15
N CYS A 189 5.61 -23.02 -9.32
CA CYS A 189 6.62 -21.95 -9.23
C CYS A 189 6.34 -20.82 -10.23
N CYS A 190 6.00 -21.16 -11.48
CA CYS A 190 5.60 -20.15 -12.47
C CYS A 190 4.35 -19.39 -12.04
N LEU A 191 3.32 -20.07 -11.53
CA LEU A 191 2.11 -19.41 -11.05
C LEU A 191 2.38 -18.52 -9.82
N TYR A 192 3.24 -18.97 -8.92
CA TYR A 192 3.69 -18.20 -7.77
C TYR A 192 4.39 -16.90 -8.21
N MET A 193 5.34 -17.01 -9.12
CA MET A 193 6.03 -15.84 -9.68
C MET A 193 5.07 -14.88 -10.39
N VAL A 194 4.13 -15.39 -11.19
CA VAL A 194 3.11 -14.56 -11.85
C VAL A 194 2.23 -13.84 -10.83
N SER A 195 1.83 -14.51 -9.75
CA SER A 195 1.02 -13.90 -8.69
C SER A 195 1.76 -12.74 -8.01
N TRP A 196 3.06 -12.89 -7.73
CA TRP A 196 3.90 -11.81 -7.21
C TRP A 196 4.09 -10.67 -8.19
N MET A 197 4.31 -10.97 -9.47
CA MET A 197 4.41 -9.93 -10.50
C MET A 197 3.11 -9.14 -10.66
N LEU A 198 1.96 -9.81 -10.59
CA LEU A 198 0.65 -9.13 -10.60
C LEU A 198 0.48 -8.23 -9.37
N LEU A 199 0.94 -8.66 -8.20
CA LEU A 199 0.90 -7.85 -6.97
C LEU A 199 1.78 -6.60 -7.08
N ILE A 200 3.00 -6.76 -7.61
CA ILE A 200 3.92 -5.64 -7.88
C ILE A 200 3.31 -4.67 -8.87
N TRP A 201 2.76 -5.16 -9.98
CA TRP A 201 2.11 -4.34 -11.00
C TRP A 201 0.89 -3.60 -10.45
N ALA A 202 0.00 -4.30 -9.76
CA ALA A 202 -1.15 -3.67 -9.11
C ALA A 202 -0.73 -2.59 -8.09
N SER A 203 0.34 -2.82 -7.34
CA SER A 203 0.89 -1.85 -6.39
C SER A 203 1.50 -0.64 -7.09
N TYR A 204 2.13 -0.84 -8.23
CA TYR A 204 2.65 0.23 -9.08
C TYR A 204 1.52 1.10 -9.63
N ASP A 205 0.48 0.51 -10.22
CA ASP A 205 -0.70 1.23 -10.73
C ASP A 205 -1.40 2.03 -9.62
N ALA A 206 -1.32 1.54 -8.40
CA ALA A 206 -1.89 2.15 -7.22
C ALA A 206 -1.09 3.33 -6.65
N GLY A 207 0.13 3.55 -7.11
CA GLY A 207 1.08 4.52 -6.56
C GLY A 207 2.09 3.84 -5.63
N ALA A 208 3.17 3.33 -6.23
CA ALA A 208 4.23 2.60 -5.53
C ALA A 208 4.88 3.45 -4.42
N GLU A 209 4.98 4.76 -4.61
CA GLU A 209 5.52 5.72 -3.63
C GLU A 209 4.73 5.76 -2.32
N VAL A 210 3.43 5.55 -2.42
CA VAL A 210 2.55 5.46 -1.24
C VAL A 210 2.62 4.06 -0.64
N GLN A 211 2.59 3.02 -1.49
CA GLN A 211 2.60 1.61 -1.06
C GLN A 211 3.87 1.25 -0.27
N SER A 212 5.02 1.72 -0.73
CA SER A 212 6.31 1.46 -0.10
C SER A 212 6.66 2.42 1.05
N GLY A 213 5.85 3.47 1.28
CA GLY A 213 6.17 4.52 2.25
C GLY A 213 7.20 5.54 1.77
N ALA A 214 7.60 5.49 0.50
CA ALA A 214 8.58 6.43 -0.08
C ALA A 214 8.08 7.87 -0.09
N LEU A 215 6.77 8.09 -0.29
CA LEU A 215 6.17 9.41 -0.41
C LEU A 215 6.53 10.33 0.76
N GLY A 216 6.47 9.85 2.00
CA GLY A 216 6.69 10.69 3.19
C GLY A 216 8.13 11.19 3.29
N TRP A 217 9.11 10.28 3.28
CA TRP A 217 10.50 10.68 3.45
C TRP A 217 11.05 11.44 2.24
N MET A 218 10.66 11.07 1.00
CA MET A 218 11.08 11.80 -0.19
C MET A 218 10.49 13.21 -0.23
N SER A 219 9.23 13.39 0.20
CA SER A 219 8.64 14.72 0.35
C SER A 219 9.35 15.55 1.41
N LEU A 220 9.78 14.92 2.51
CA LEU A 220 10.53 15.60 3.57
C LEU A 220 11.92 16.04 3.07
N VAL A 221 12.64 15.22 2.31
CA VAL A 221 13.91 15.63 1.68
C VAL A 221 13.72 16.89 0.84
N GLN A 222 12.64 16.95 0.05
CA GLN A 222 12.35 18.07 -0.84
C GLN A 222 11.73 19.30 -0.13
N ASN A 223 11.41 19.17 1.15
CA ASN A 223 10.68 20.18 1.92
C ASN A 223 9.32 20.57 1.32
N ILE A 224 8.59 19.57 0.82
CA ILE A 224 7.25 19.73 0.26
C ILE A 224 6.23 18.93 1.06
N LYS A 225 4.96 19.27 0.94
CA LYS A 225 3.87 18.43 1.47
C LYS A 225 3.70 17.19 0.61
N PRO A 226 3.47 15.99 1.20
CA PRO A 226 3.16 14.80 0.45
C PRO A 226 1.91 14.98 -0.42
N VAL A 227 2.04 14.73 -1.72
CA VAL A 227 0.94 14.79 -2.68
C VAL A 227 0.53 13.37 -3.04
N PHE A 228 -0.68 13.00 -2.63
CA PHE A 228 -1.20 11.66 -2.88
C PHE A 228 -1.77 11.54 -4.30
N PRO A 229 -1.64 10.36 -4.94
CA PRO A 229 -2.29 10.11 -6.22
C PRO A 229 -3.82 10.15 -6.10
N ASN A 230 -4.48 10.47 -7.20
CA ASN A 230 -5.93 10.35 -7.31
C ASN A 230 -6.37 8.87 -7.28
N MET A 231 -7.69 8.64 -7.29
CA MET A 231 -8.25 7.29 -7.36
C MET A 231 -7.71 6.56 -8.61
N PRO A 232 -7.11 5.37 -8.47
CA PRO A 232 -6.61 4.63 -9.62
C PRO A 232 -7.78 4.03 -10.40
N THR A 233 -7.79 4.29 -11.68
CA THR A 233 -8.79 3.79 -12.63
C THR A 233 -8.16 3.20 -13.89
N LYS A 234 -6.82 3.26 -14.00
CA LYS A 234 -6.03 2.81 -15.16
C LYS A 234 -5.26 1.52 -14.84
N GLY A 235 -4.66 0.92 -15.85
CA GLY A 235 -3.89 -0.33 -15.71
C GLY A 235 -4.79 -1.47 -15.21
N LEU A 236 -4.33 -2.26 -14.25
CA LEU A 236 -5.10 -3.37 -13.67
C LEU A 236 -6.40 -2.90 -12.99
N PHE A 237 -6.47 -1.64 -12.55
CA PHE A 237 -7.69 -1.04 -12.00
C PHE A 237 -8.77 -0.75 -13.05
N SER A 238 -8.47 -0.80 -14.34
CA SER A 238 -9.48 -0.76 -15.41
C SER A 238 -10.14 -2.14 -15.65
N VAL A 239 -9.49 -3.21 -15.21
CA VAL A 239 -9.96 -4.59 -15.38
C VAL A 239 -10.82 -5.03 -14.18
N ILE A 240 -10.32 -4.81 -12.96
CA ILE A 240 -11.02 -5.07 -11.70
C ILE A 240 -10.72 -3.96 -10.69
N ARG A 241 -11.66 -3.69 -9.77
CA ARG A 241 -11.48 -2.61 -8.78
C ARG A 241 -10.48 -2.93 -7.67
N GLN A 242 -10.22 -4.22 -7.41
CA GLN A 242 -9.40 -4.67 -6.29
C GLN A 242 -8.18 -5.52 -6.72
N PRO A 243 -7.38 -5.08 -7.72
CA PRO A 243 -6.30 -5.92 -8.26
C PRO A 243 -5.22 -6.25 -7.23
N ILE A 244 -4.87 -5.33 -6.31
CA ILE A 244 -3.90 -5.59 -5.24
C ILE A 244 -4.37 -6.74 -4.33
N TYR A 245 -5.64 -6.70 -3.91
CA TYR A 245 -6.17 -7.70 -2.99
C TYR A 245 -6.31 -9.07 -3.66
N VAL A 246 -6.74 -9.09 -4.91
CA VAL A 246 -6.83 -10.34 -5.69
C VAL A 246 -5.44 -10.92 -5.92
N SER A 247 -4.47 -10.12 -6.37
CA SER A 247 -3.10 -10.59 -6.59
C SER A 247 -2.46 -11.09 -5.29
N PHE A 248 -2.68 -10.39 -4.17
CA PHE A 248 -2.18 -10.84 -2.87
C PHE A 248 -2.83 -12.16 -2.43
N ALA A 249 -4.15 -12.32 -2.59
CA ALA A 249 -4.78 -13.60 -2.32
C ALA A 249 -4.19 -14.72 -3.19
N LEU A 250 -3.95 -14.47 -4.48
CA LEU A 250 -3.33 -15.45 -5.37
C LEU A 250 -1.95 -15.92 -4.86
N THR A 251 -1.12 -15.03 -4.29
CA THR A 251 0.18 -15.45 -3.75
C THR A 251 0.06 -16.47 -2.62
N THR A 252 -1.04 -16.47 -1.88
CA THR A 252 -1.25 -17.42 -0.77
C THR A 252 -1.72 -18.80 -1.24
N TRP A 253 -2.32 -18.90 -2.45
CA TRP A 253 -2.87 -20.13 -3.01
C TRP A 253 -1.95 -20.80 -4.04
N THR A 254 -0.98 -20.10 -4.59
CA THR A 254 -0.07 -20.61 -5.64
C THR A 254 1.27 -21.11 -5.06
N VAL A 255 1.24 -21.79 -3.93
CA VAL A 255 2.43 -22.24 -3.21
C VAL A 255 2.75 -23.69 -3.48
N PRO A 256 4.04 -24.09 -3.55
CA PRO A 256 4.42 -25.48 -3.85
C PRO A 256 4.29 -26.44 -2.66
N VAL A 257 4.27 -25.90 -1.42
CA VAL A 257 4.14 -26.72 -0.20
C VAL A 257 2.85 -26.38 0.52
N TRP A 258 2.03 -27.38 0.79
CA TRP A 258 0.76 -27.24 1.51
C TRP A 258 0.83 -27.89 2.88
N THR A 259 0.57 -27.09 3.89
CA THR A 259 0.48 -27.45 5.31
C THR A 259 -0.85 -26.96 5.89
N PRO A 260 -1.26 -27.44 7.08
CA PRO A 260 -2.39 -26.86 7.82
C PRO A 260 -2.20 -25.36 8.05
N ASP A 261 -0.96 -24.93 8.33
CA ASP A 261 -0.59 -23.55 8.59
C ASP A 261 -0.83 -22.65 7.37
N GLN A 262 -0.32 -23.07 6.21
CA GLN A 262 -0.51 -22.36 4.94
C GLN A 262 -2.00 -22.27 4.57
N PHE A 263 -2.75 -23.35 4.78
CA PHE A 263 -4.18 -23.38 4.47
C PHE A 263 -4.97 -22.41 5.36
N CYS A 264 -4.74 -22.43 6.68
CA CYS A 264 -5.35 -21.49 7.61
C CYS A 264 -4.99 -20.04 7.28
N LEU A 265 -3.71 -19.77 6.97
CA LEU A 265 -3.24 -18.46 6.58
C LEU A 265 -3.89 -17.98 5.26
N ALA A 266 -3.97 -18.85 4.24
CA ALA A 266 -4.58 -18.54 2.96
C ALA A 266 -6.06 -18.18 3.12
N ILE A 267 -6.82 -18.93 3.91
CA ILE A 267 -8.22 -18.62 4.23
C ILE A 267 -8.33 -17.27 4.94
N ALA A 268 -7.55 -17.06 6.00
CA ALA A 268 -7.60 -15.83 6.79
C ALA A 268 -7.26 -14.59 5.95
N LEU A 269 -6.17 -14.64 5.17
CA LEU A 269 -5.75 -13.53 4.33
C LEU A 269 -6.68 -13.31 3.13
N THR A 270 -7.23 -14.36 2.52
CA THR A 270 -8.24 -14.23 1.46
C THR A 270 -9.51 -13.58 1.99
N THR A 271 -9.98 -14.01 3.16
CA THR A 271 -11.13 -13.38 3.82
C THR A 271 -10.88 -11.89 4.08
N TYR A 272 -9.70 -11.55 4.59
CA TYR A 272 -9.30 -10.15 4.74
C TYR A 272 -9.29 -9.41 3.40
N CYS A 273 -8.77 -10.00 2.33
CA CYS A 273 -8.73 -9.41 0.99
C CYS A 273 -10.11 -9.18 0.38
N LEU A 274 -11.11 -9.96 0.76
CA LEU A 274 -12.48 -9.78 0.30
C LEU A 274 -13.25 -8.73 1.12
N LEU A 275 -12.97 -8.62 2.43
CA LEU A 275 -13.73 -7.75 3.34
C LEU A 275 -13.12 -6.34 3.46
N ALA A 276 -11.81 -6.22 3.59
CA ALA A 276 -11.16 -4.93 3.81
C ALA A 276 -11.41 -3.90 2.68
N PRO A 277 -11.46 -4.29 1.38
CA PRO A 277 -11.76 -3.34 0.32
C PRO A 277 -13.15 -2.73 0.39
N GLN A 278 -14.13 -3.38 1.03
CA GLN A 278 -15.48 -2.82 1.18
C GLN A 278 -15.45 -1.53 2.03
N LEU A 279 -14.63 -1.52 3.09
CA LEU A 279 -14.40 -0.32 3.90
C LEU A 279 -13.69 0.79 3.10
N LYS A 280 -12.77 0.41 2.23
CA LYS A 280 -12.10 1.34 1.32
C LYS A 280 -13.10 1.95 0.33
N GLU A 281 -13.95 1.13 -0.31
CA GLU A 281 -14.96 1.60 -1.26
C GLU A 281 -15.98 2.54 -0.61
N SER A 282 -16.40 2.26 0.62
CA SER A 282 -17.26 3.16 1.39
C SER A 282 -16.63 4.55 1.58
N ARG A 283 -15.32 4.61 1.80
CA ARG A 283 -14.59 5.89 1.91
C ARG A 283 -14.44 6.58 0.55
N PHE A 284 -14.21 5.82 -0.52
CA PHE A 284 -14.13 6.36 -1.87
C PHE A 284 -15.47 6.92 -2.33
N SER A 285 -16.59 6.26 -2.03
CA SER A 285 -17.92 6.77 -2.32
C SER A 285 -18.17 8.13 -1.63
N LYS A 286 -17.74 8.27 -0.37
CA LYS A 286 -17.84 9.55 0.37
C LYS A 286 -16.95 10.66 -0.21
N ARG A 287 -15.75 10.30 -0.72
CA ARG A 287 -14.77 11.28 -1.21
C ARG A 287 -15.00 11.70 -2.64
N TYR A 288 -15.26 10.74 -3.54
CA TYR A 288 -15.34 10.95 -4.98
C TYR A 288 -16.77 10.96 -5.51
N GLY A 289 -17.77 10.58 -4.69
CA GLY A 289 -19.19 10.68 -5.04
C GLY A 289 -19.54 10.01 -6.36
N ALA A 290 -20.13 10.79 -7.28
CA ALA A 290 -20.61 10.32 -8.57
C ALA A 290 -19.51 9.72 -9.48
N GLU A 291 -18.28 10.19 -9.37
CA GLU A 291 -17.13 9.65 -10.13
C GLU A 291 -16.85 8.19 -9.73
N PHE A 292 -16.80 7.92 -8.43
CA PHE A 292 -16.61 6.56 -7.92
C PHE A 292 -17.79 5.65 -8.27
N GLU A 293 -19.03 6.12 -8.18
CA GLU A 293 -20.21 5.32 -8.52
C GLU A 293 -20.24 4.97 -10.03
N THR A 294 -19.76 5.85 -10.89
CA THR A 294 -19.59 5.58 -12.31
C THR A 294 -18.52 4.53 -12.56
N TYR A 295 -17.37 4.65 -11.90
CA TYR A 295 -16.30 3.66 -11.95
C TYR A 295 -16.78 2.27 -11.46
N LYS A 296 -17.54 2.23 -10.36
CA LYS A 296 -18.10 1.01 -9.77
C LYS A 296 -19.08 0.28 -10.69
N ARG A 297 -19.86 1.02 -11.49
CA ARG A 297 -20.76 0.42 -12.49
C ARG A 297 -20.02 -0.21 -13.66
N ASN A 298 -18.93 0.40 -14.09
CA ASN A 298 -18.20 0.00 -15.29
C ASN A 298 -17.16 -1.10 -15.01
N VAL A 299 -16.55 -1.13 -13.84
CA VAL A 299 -15.47 -2.05 -13.51
C VAL A 299 -15.92 -3.03 -12.41
N PRO A 300 -15.79 -4.35 -12.62
CA PRO A 300 -16.19 -5.38 -11.65
C PRO A 300 -15.28 -5.35 -10.40
N TYR A 301 -15.78 -5.92 -9.28
CA TYR A 301 -15.10 -5.89 -7.99
C TYR A 301 -13.77 -6.65 -8.00
N ALA A 302 -13.79 -7.97 -8.24
CA ALA A 302 -12.64 -8.86 -8.10
C ALA A 302 -12.45 -9.83 -9.26
N VAL A 303 -13.53 -10.15 -10.01
CA VAL A 303 -13.49 -11.10 -11.13
C VAL A 303 -13.69 -10.34 -12.42
N PRO A 304 -12.77 -10.43 -13.40
CA PRO A 304 -12.92 -9.77 -14.68
C PRO A 304 -14.22 -10.18 -15.40
N ARG A 305 -14.91 -9.21 -16.00
CA ARG A 305 -16.04 -9.55 -16.89
C ARG A 305 -15.46 -10.12 -18.18
N ILE A 306 -15.72 -11.39 -18.44
CA ILE A 306 -15.46 -11.95 -19.75
C ILE A 306 -16.47 -11.29 -20.69
N CYS A 307 -16.00 -10.37 -21.57
CA CYS A 307 -16.84 -9.80 -22.62
C CYS A 307 -17.34 -10.95 -23.48
N ARG A 308 -18.61 -11.34 -23.29
CA ARG A 308 -19.32 -12.09 -24.32
C ARG A 308 -19.49 -11.11 -25.47
N SER A 309 -18.74 -11.28 -26.56
CA SER A 309 -18.97 -10.60 -27.83
C SER A 309 -20.50 -10.71 -28.14
N LYS A 310 -21.16 -9.58 -28.14
CA LYS A 310 -22.48 -9.53 -28.75
C LYS A 310 -22.24 -9.62 -30.26
N ASN A 311 -22.42 -10.82 -30.82
CA ASN A 311 -22.68 -10.97 -32.25
C ASN A 311 -23.96 -10.22 -32.61
#